data_42909f3278a7dfaa95e082c10d0fd74c
#
_entry.id   42909f3278a7dfaa95e082c10d0fd74c
#
_cell.length_a   1.000
_cell.length_b   1.000
_cell.length_c   1.000
_cell.angle_alpha   90.00
_cell.angle_beta   90.00
_cell.angle_gamma   90.00
#
_symmetry.space_group_name_H-M   'P 1'
#
loop_
_entity.id
_entity.type
_entity.pdbx_description
1 polymer ?
#
loop_
_entity_poly.entity_id
_entity_poly.type
_entity_poly.pdbx_seq_one_letter_code
_entity_poly.pdbx_strand_id
1 'polypeptide(L)'
;MSSPDTSSYLKQWAEMRYIMERANAWNKYDSKKKAEVFDFAEQYRQFISKCKTERECVKEGVRLLKEAGYADLKDVIADNRTLKAGDKVYAVNMNKALVAFNIGEEPISAGMNILGAHIDSPRLDIKQNPLYEETGLVLLDTHYYGAVSYTHLTLP
;
A
#
# COMPACT_ATOMS: atom_id res chain seq x y z
N MET A 1 -24.62 -23.99 -46.94
CA MET A 1 -24.45 -22.72 -46.22
C MET A 1 -23.23 -22.88 -45.33
N SER A 2 -22.08 -22.31 -45.70
CA SER A 2 -20.85 -22.35 -44.92
C SER A 2 -21.02 -21.44 -43.70
N SER A 3 -20.63 -21.91 -42.52
CA SER A 3 -20.60 -21.12 -41.29
C SER A 3 -19.73 -19.88 -41.50
N PRO A 4 -20.14 -18.71 -40.99
CA PRO A 4 -19.31 -17.51 -41.13
C PRO A 4 -18.00 -17.71 -40.34
N ASP A 5 -16.90 -17.33 -40.99
CA ASP A 5 -15.55 -17.41 -40.43
C ASP A 5 -15.44 -16.53 -39.19
N THR A 6 -15.49 -17.18 -38.02
CA THR A 6 -15.35 -16.52 -36.69
C THR A 6 -14.02 -15.77 -36.58
N SER A 7 -13.00 -16.14 -37.34
CA SER A 7 -11.68 -15.51 -37.35
C SER A 7 -11.72 -14.08 -37.91
N SER A 8 -12.58 -13.81 -38.88
CA SER A 8 -12.73 -12.48 -39.49
C SER A 8 -13.42 -11.49 -38.51
N TYR A 9 -14.40 -11.97 -37.75
CA TYR A 9 -15.07 -11.17 -36.71
C TYR A 9 -14.12 -10.82 -35.57
N LEU A 10 -13.31 -11.75 -35.11
CA LEU A 10 -12.32 -11.50 -34.05
C LEU A 10 -11.25 -10.49 -34.49
N LYS A 11 -10.81 -10.53 -35.74
CA LYS A 11 -9.91 -9.51 -36.32
C LYS A 11 -10.58 -8.13 -36.39
N GLN A 12 -11.82 -8.06 -36.81
CA GLN A 12 -12.56 -6.82 -36.90
C GLN A 12 -12.84 -6.18 -35.54
N TRP A 13 -13.04 -7.00 -34.48
CA TRP A 13 -13.16 -6.55 -33.10
C TRP A 13 -11.82 -6.05 -32.55
N ALA A 14 -10.71 -6.68 -32.93
CA ALA A 14 -9.36 -6.21 -32.56
C ALA A 14 -9.01 -4.87 -33.21
N GLU A 15 -9.47 -4.64 -34.47
CA GLU A 15 -9.28 -3.37 -35.15
C GLU A 15 -10.18 -2.25 -34.64
N MET A 16 -11.31 -2.55 -33.99
CA MET A 16 -12.23 -1.57 -33.41
C MET A 16 -11.79 -0.98 -32.08
N ARG A 17 -10.52 -1.07 -31.69
CA ARG A 17 -9.89 -0.38 -30.54
C ARG A 17 -10.55 -0.55 -29.16
N TYR A 18 -11.40 -1.53 -28.96
CA TYR A 18 -12.00 -1.81 -27.64
C TYR A 18 -11.13 -2.70 -26.75
N ILE A 19 -10.13 -3.38 -27.31
CA ILE A 19 -9.11 -4.08 -26.54
C ILE A 19 -7.91 -3.15 -26.40
N MET A 20 -7.84 -2.42 -25.32
CA MET A 20 -6.61 -1.72 -24.94
C MET A 20 -5.57 -2.77 -24.56
N GLU A 21 -4.72 -3.16 -25.49
CA GLU A 21 -3.49 -3.89 -25.14
C GLU A 21 -2.60 -2.99 -24.30
N ARG A 22 -2.74 -3.11 -23.00
CA ARG A 22 -1.79 -2.48 -22.08
C ARG A 22 -0.52 -3.29 -22.12
N ALA A 23 0.47 -2.79 -22.84
CA ALA A 23 1.80 -3.40 -22.82
C ALA A 23 2.29 -3.51 -21.38
N ASN A 24 2.70 -4.71 -20.97
CA ASN A 24 3.24 -4.96 -19.64
C ASN A 24 4.44 -4.04 -19.40
N ALA A 25 4.38 -3.24 -18.33
CA ALA A 25 5.44 -2.31 -17.97
C ALA A 25 6.80 -3.02 -17.81
N TRP A 26 6.79 -4.26 -17.33
CA TRP A 26 7.98 -5.07 -17.15
C TRP A 26 8.76 -5.30 -18.44
N ASN A 27 8.06 -5.42 -19.56
CA ASN A 27 8.68 -5.58 -20.88
C ASN A 27 9.29 -4.28 -21.42
N LYS A 28 8.92 -3.13 -20.85
CA LYS A 28 9.43 -1.81 -21.24
C LYS A 28 10.62 -1.37 -20.39
N TYR A 29 10.87 -2.03 -19.26
CA TYR A 29 11.95 -1.67 -18.36
C TYR A 29 13.27 -2.23 -18.86
N ASP A 30 14.27 -1.36 -18.93
CA ASP A 30 15.67 -1.75 -19.08
C ASP A 30 16.24 -2.40 -17.82
N SER A 31 17.47 -2.86 -17.87
CA SER A 31 18.11 -3.52 -16.74
C SER A 31 18.28 -2.61 -15.53
N LYS A 32 18.53 -1.31 -15.75
CA LYS A 32 18.65 -0.31 -14.67
C LYS A 32 17.31 -0.13 -13.96
N LYS A 33 16.24 0.06 -14.72
CA LYS A 33 14.90 0.24 -14.16
C LYS A 33 14.41 -1.00 -13.42
N LYS A 34 14.71 -2.17 -13.92
CA LYS A 34 14.43 -3.44 -13.21
C LYS A 34 15.17 -3.52 -11.89
N ALA A 35 16.45 -3.15 -11.83
CA ALA A 35 17.21 -3.11 -10.58
C ALA A 35 16.61 -2.13 -9.57
N GLU A 36 16.20 -0.93 -10.00
CA GLU A 36 15.51 0.05 -9.14
C GLU A 36 14.19 -0.52 -8.56
N VAL A 37 13.42 -1.27 -9.36
CA VAL A 37 12.18 -1.90 -8.89
C VAL A 37 12.47 -2.97 -7.84
N PHE A 38 13.50 -3.79 -8.03
CA PHE A 38 13.88 -4.80 -7.04
C PHE A 38 14.41 -4.18 -5.75
N ASP A 39 15.20 -3.11 -5.83
CA ASP A 39 15.67 -2.39 -4.65
C ASP A 39 14.51 -1.79 -3.87
N PHE A 40 13.57 -1.14 -4.54
CA PHE A 40 12.35 -0.63 -3.91
C PHE A 40 11.51 -1.74 -3.26
N ALA A 41 11.36 -2.88 -3.94
CA ALA A 41 10.63 -4.03 -3.41
C ALA A 41 11.33 -4.61 -2.17
N GLU A 42 12.66 -4.63 -2.14
CA GLU A 42 13.41 -5.09 -0.98
C GLU A 42 13.26 -4.14 0.21
N GLN A 43 13.28 -2.83 0.00
CA GLN A 43 12.99 -1.84 1.05
C GLN A 43 11.59 -2.04 1.62
N TYR A 44 10.60 -2.26 0.76
CA TYR A 44 9.22 -2.57 1.19
C TYR A 44 9.15 -3.88 1.98
N ARG A 45 9.83 -4.93 1.51
CA ARG A 45 9.90 -6.22 2.21
C ARG A 45 10.49 -6.07 3.62
N GLN A 46 11.54 -5.25 3.76
CA GLN A 46 12.14 -4.96 5.07
C GLN A 46 11.18 -4.19 5.97
N PHE A 47 10.46 -3.20 5.42
CA PHE A 47 9.44 -2.45 6.15
C PHE A 47 8.36 -3.37 6.72
N ILE A 48 7.71 -4.19 5.89
CA ILE A 48 6.64 -5.09 6.35
C ILE A 48 7.15 -6.22 7.24
N SER A 49 8.41 -6.62 7.11
CA SER A 49 9.03 -7.60 7.99
C SER A 49 9.25 -7.06 9.41
N LYS A 50 9.49 -5.76 9.52
CA LYS A 50 9.70 -5.04 10.78
C LYS A 50 8.38 -4.60 11.43
N CYS A 51 7.41 -4.22 10.61
CA CYS A 51 6.15 -3.64 11.05
C CYS A 51 5.01 -4.65 10.93
N LYS A 52 4.57 -5.21 12.05
CA LYS A 52 3.51 -6.22 12.11
C LYS A 52 2.16 -5.67 12.56
N THR A 53 2.17 -4.48 13.15
CA THR A 53 0.97 -3.81 13.66
C THR A 53 0.91 -2.38 13.13
N GLU A 54 -0.29 -1.78 13.19
CA GLU A 54 -0.51 -0.38 12.78
C GLU A 54 0.42 0.58 13.55
N ARG A 55 0.63 0.31 14.84
CA ARG A 55 1.50 1.14 15.70
C ARG A 55 2.96 1.05 15.29
N GLU A 56 3.42 -0.12 14.90
CA GLU A 56 4.79 -0.32 14.39
C GLU A 56 4.95 0.36 13.02
N CYS A 57 3.94 0.27 12.15
CA CYS A 57 3.94 0.98 10.87
C CYS A 57 4.02 2.50 11.07
N VAL A 58 3.21 3.06 11.99
CA VAL A 58 3.28 4.50 12.31
C VAL A 58 4.64 4.88 12.86
N LYS A 59 5.18 4.11 13.79
CA LYS A 59 6.50 4.37 14.41
C LYS A 59 7.61 4.39 13.36
N GLU A 60 7.63 3.40 12.48
CA GLU A 60 8.63 3.32 11.42
C GLU A 60 8.40 4.40 10.34
N GLY A 61 7.14 4.67 9.99
CA GLY A 61 6.78 5.76 9.08
C GLY A 61 7.26 7.12 9.59
N VAL A 62 7.07 7.41 10.88
CA VAL A 62 7.58 8.64 11.51
C VAL A 62 9.11 8.70 11.46
N ARG A 63 9.80 7.57 11.69
CA ARG A 63 11.26 7.53 11.57
C ARG A 63 11.71 7.90 10.16
N LEU A 64 11.11 7.28 9.15
CA LEU A 64 11.41 7.56 7.74
C LEU A 64 11.09 9.01 7.34
N LEU A 65 9.98 9.56 7.83
CA LEU A 65 9.62 10.94 7.57
C LEU A 65 10.63 11.92 8.19
N LYS A 66 11.07 11.67 9.42
CA LYS A 66 12.11 12.47 10.05
C LYS A 66 13.43 12.43 9.28
N GLU A 67 13.85 11.27 8.80
CA GLU A 67 15.04 11.14 7.96
C GLU A 67 14.89 11.87 6.61
N ALA A 68 13.66 11.95 6.09
CA ALA A 68 13.35 12.72 4.88
C ALA A 68 13.14 14.23 5.13
N GLY A 69 13.37 14.70 6.36
CA GLY A 69 13.32 16.10 6.74
C GLY A 69 11.92 16.66 7.06
N TYR A 70 10.97 15.78 7.40
CA TYR A 70 9.66 16.21 7.87
C TYR A 70 9.70 16.60 9.35
N ALA A 71 9.07 17.74 9.71
CA ALA A 71 8.87 18.19 11.08
C ALA A 71 7.53 17.68 11.64
N ASP A 72 7.48 17.44 12.94
CA ASP A 72 6.19 17.17 13.61
C ASP A 72 5.32 18.43 13.59
N LEU A 73 4.09 18.31 13.13
CA LEU A 73 3.16 19.43 13.07
C LEU A 73 2.86 20.02 14.47
N LYS A 74 2.93 19.19 15.52
CA LYS A 74 2.75 19.65 16.91
C LYS A 74 3.84 20.63 17.32
N ASP A 75 5.09 20.33 16.96
CA ASP A 75 6.22 21.20 17.25
C ASP A 75 6.12 22.51 16.48
N VAL A 76 5.74 22.43 15.20
CA VAL A 76 5.50 23.60 14.35
C VAL A 76 4.44 24.54 14.94
N ILE A 77 3.34 23.96 15.48
CA ILE A 77 2.27 24.73 16.14
C ILE A 77 2.76 25.33 17.44
N ALA A 78 3.47 24.57 18.26
CA ALA A 78 4.01 25.04 19.54
C ALA A 78 4.97 26.24 19.37
N ASP A 79 5.77 26.20 18.29
CA ASP A 79 6.72 27.26 17.93
C ASP A 79 6.05 28.45 17.22
N ASN A 80 4.73 28.44 17.01
CA ASN A 80 4.00 29.43 16.22
C ASN A 80 4.60 29.67 14.83
N ARG A 81 5.20 28.65 14.24
CA ARG A 81 5.86 28.75 12.94
C ARG A 81 4.82 28.69 11.81
N THR A 82 4.86 29.66 10.91
CA THR A 82 4.05 29.63 9.68
C THR A 82 4.70 28.74 8.65
N LEU A 83 3.92 27.83 8.09
CA LEU A 83 4.36 26.97 7.00
C LEU A 83 4.48 27.73 5.69
N LYS A 84 5.51 27.41 4.90
CA LYS A 84 5.81 27.99 3.60
C LYS A 84 5.89 26.90 2.54
N ALA A 85 5.80 27.29 1.28
CA ALA A 85 6.05 26.40 0.15
C ALA A 85 7.40 25.66 0.32
N GLY A 86 7.39 24.34 0.10
CA GLY A 86 8.54 23.46 0.30
C GLY A 86 8.66 22.88 1.72
N ASP A 87 7.93 23.39 2.71
CA ASP A 87 7.93 22.80 4.05
C ASP A 87 7.29 21.40 4.02
N LYS A 88 7.84 20.53 4.84
CA LYS A 88 7.41 19.15 5.01
C LYS A 88 7.01 18.91 6.46
N VAL A 89 5.77 18.49 6.68
CA VAL A 89 5.28 18.23 8.03
C VAL A 89 4.51 16.93 8.08
N TYR A 90 4.46 16.31 9.26
CA TYR A 90 3.65 15.13 9.51
C TYR A 90 2.84 15.29 10.79
N ALA A 91 1.75 14.54 10.88
CA ALA A 91 0.98 14.42 12.10
C ALA A 91 0.60 12.95 12.36
N VAL A 92 0.52 12.59 13.62
CA VAL A 92 0.14 11.25 14.08
C VAL A 92 -1.13 11.35 14.90
N ASN A 93 -2.09 10.47 14.63
CA ASN A 93 -3.30 10.33 15.41
C ASN A 93 -3.35 8.96 16.10
N MET A 94 -3.46 8.95 17.43
CA MET A 94 -3.59 7.76 18.30
C MET A 94 -2.53 6.67 18.07
N ASN A 95 -1.40 6.99 17.47
CA ASN A 95 -0.37 6.05 17.02
C ASN A 95 -0.90 4.96 16.04
N LYS A 96 -2.00 5.23 15.35
CA LYS A 96 -2.63 4.31 14.39
C LYS A 96 -2.86 4.91 13.02
N ALA A 97 -2.79 6.21 12.91
CA ALA A 97 -2.87 6.93 11.64
C ALA A 97 -1.72 7.92 11.52
N LEU A 98 -1.24 8.09 10.31
CA LEU A 98 -0.14 8.98 9.97
C LEU A 98 -0.55 9.78 8.73
N VAL A 99 -0.30 11.07 8.75
CA VAL A 99 -0.47 11.93 7.59
C VAL A 99 0.80 12.76 7.39
N ALA A 100 1.21 12.93 6.16
CA ALA A 100 2.35 13.75 5.77
C ALA A 100 1.93 14.75 4.70
N PHE A 101 2.46 15.96 4.79
CA PHE A 101 2.17 17.04 3.86
C PHE A 101 3.48 17.61 3.30
N ASN A 102 3.48 17.78 1.99
CA ASN A 102 4.43 18.64 1.30
C ASN A 102 3.68 19.92 0.93
N ILE A 103 4.08 21.05 1.47
CA ILE A 103 3.41 22.32 1.23
C ILE A 103 3.82 22.82 -0.16
N GLY A 104 2.82 22.94 -1.04
CA GLY A 104 3.01 23.45 -2.41
C GLY A 104 3.16 24.96 -2.49
N GLU A 105 3.37 25.46 -3.69
CA GLU A 105 3.42 26.91 -3.97
C GLU A 105 2.03 27.52 -4.07
N GLU A 106 1.06 26.74 -4.57
CA GLU A 106 -0.33 27.16 -4.70
C GLU A 106 -1.06 27.08 -3.36
N PRO A 107 -2.03 27.97 -3.12
CA PRO A 107 -2.83 27.94 -1.90
C PRO A 107 -3.67 26.65 -1.83
N ILE A 108 -3.90 26.15 -0.62
CA ILE A 108 -4.72 24.93 -0.38
C ILE A 108 -6.12 25.04 -0.99
N SER A 109 -6.68 26.26 -1.10
CA SER A 109 -7.96 26.54 -1.74
C SER A 109 -7.98 26.22 -3.24
N ALA A 110 -6.83 26.16 -3.90
CA ALA A 110 -6.71 25.74 -5.30
C ALA A 110 -6.79 24.21 -5.47
N GLY A 111 -6.74 23.47 -4.36
CA GLY A 111 -6.82 22.01 -4.33
C GLY A 111 -5.53 21.37 -3.83
N MET A 112 -5.57 20.03 -3.69
CA MET A 112 -4.42 19.24 -3.27
C MET A 112 -4.48 17.85 -3.88
N ASN A 113 -3.34 17.21 -4.03
CA ASN A 113 -3.25 15.79 -4.38
C ASN A 113 -3.23 14.97 -3.10
N ILE A 114 -4.16 14.04 -2.95
CA ILE A 114 -4.29 13.17 -1.78
C ILE A 114 -3.96 11.73 -2.19
N LEU A 115 -2.96 11.14 -1.54
CA LEU A 115 -2.66 9.73 -1.61
C LEU A 115 -3.08 9.08 -0.30
N GLY A 116 -3.97 8.11 -0.36
CA GLY A 116 -4.46 7.40 0.81
C GLY A 116 -4.24 5.90 0.68
N ALA A 117 -3.87 5.26 1.79
CA ALA A 117 -3.73 3.82 1.89
C ALA A 117 -4.09 3.37 3.31
N HIS A 118 -4.57 2.13 3.45
CA HIS A 118 -4.73 1.52 4.77
C HIS A 118 -3.36 1.16 5.35
N ILE A 119 -3.26 1.17 6.67
CA ILE A 119 -2.00 0.92 7.39
C ILE A 119 -1.94 -0.47 8.01
N ASP A 120 -3.08 -1.12 8.19
CA ASP A 120 -3.16 -2.50 8.65
C ASP A 120 -2.70 -3.48 7.57
N SER A 121 -2.17 -4.61 8.02
CA SER A 121 -1.66 -5.67 7.16
C SER A 121 -2.34 -6.99 7.49
N PRO A 122 -2.71 -7.80 6.50
CA PRO A 122 -3.26 -9.14 6.76
C PRO A 122 -2.27 -9.99 7.56
N ARG A 123 -2.76 -10.61 8.63
CA ARG A 123 -1.99 -11.49 9.49
C ARG A 123 -2.89 -12.51 10.18
N LEU A 124 -2.28 -13.52 10.76
CA LEU A 124 -2.94 -14.41 11.71
C LEU A 124 -2.60 -13.97 13.13
N ASP A 125 -3.62 -13.72 13.93
CA ASP A 125 -3.50 -13.44 15.35
C ASP A 125 -3.92 -14.67 16.16
N ILE A 126 -3.29 -14.87 17.29
CA ILE A 126 -3.65 -15.93 18.23
C ILE A 126 -4.85 -15.44 19.07
N LYS A 127 -5.87 -16.28 19.23
CA LYS A 127 -7.02 -15.98 20.08
C LYS A 127 -6.63 -15.91 21.56
N GLN A 128 -7.50 -15.33 22.39
CA GLN A 128 -7.23 -15.13 23.82
C GLN A 128 -7.02 -16.44 24.60
N ASN A 129 -7.75 -17.52 24.22
CA ASN A 129 -7.59 -18.87 24.79
C ASN A 129 -7.22 -19.82 23.63
N PRO A 130 -5.97 -19.80 23.18
CA PRO A 130 -5.62 -20.39 21.90
C PRO A 130 -5.33 -21.88 21.96
N LEU A 131 -4.94 -22.41 23.13
CA LEU A 131 -4.49 -23.79 23.27
C LEU A 131 -5.66 -24.75 23.39
N TYR A 132 -5.70 -25.75 22.52
CA TYR A 132 -6.62 -26.90 22.66
C TYR A 132 -5.93 -28.17 22.18
N GLU A 133 -6.45 -29.30 22.61
CA GLU A 133 -5.98 -30.62 22.20
C GLU A 133 -7.00 -31.30 21.34
N GLU A 134 -6.56 -31.84 20.21
CA GLU A 134 -7.38 -32.69 19.35
C GLU A 134 -6.50 -33.77 18.73
N THR A 135 -6.98 -35.01 18.78
CA THR A 135 -6.30 -36.20 18.20
C THR A 135 -4.84 -36.39 18.70
N GLY A 136 -4.57 -36.03 19.97
CA GLY A 136 -3.22 -36.13 20.57
C GLY A 136 -2.24 -35.05 20.11
N LEU A 137 -2.73 -33.98 19.46
CA LEU A 137 -1.94 -32.82 19.05
C LEU A 137 -2.37 -31.60 19.84
N VAL A 138 -1.40 -30.76 20.19
CA VAL A 138 -1.64 -29.45 20.73
C VAL A 138 -1.78 -28.47 19.57
N LEU A 139 -2.92 -27.80 19.48
CA LEU A 139 -3.28 -26.88 18.44
C LEU A 139 -3.40 -25.46 18.99
N LEU A 140 -3.16 -24.48 18.11
CA LEU A 140 -3.36 -23.07 18.40
C LEU A 140 -4.54 -22.55 17.61
N ASP A 141 -5.57 -22.08 18.32
CA ASP A 141 -6.70 -21.40 17.70
C ASP A 141 -6.30 -19.98 17.30
N THR A 142 -6.51 -19.66 16.04
CA THR A 142 -6.13 -18.38 15.44
C THR A 142 -7.32 -17.71 14.79
N HIS A 143 -7.21 -16.40 14.57
CA HIS A 143 -8.11 -15.70 13.68
C HIS A 143 -7.30 -14.80 12.74
N TYR A 144 -7.87 -14.50 11.59
CA TYR A 144 -7.28 -13.56 10.64
C TYR A 144 -7.57 -12.11 11.05
N TYR A 145 -6.66 -11.23 10.67
CA TYR A 145 -6.79 -9.78 10.79
C TYR A 145 -6.55 -9.10 9.45
N GLY A 146 -7.36 -8.08 9.16
CA GLY A 146 -7.34 -7.37 7.89
C GLY A 146 -8.35 -7.91 6.88
N ALA A 147 -8.73 -7.09 5.90
CA ALA A 147 -9.64 -7.51 4.83
C ALA A 147 -8.95 -8.52 3.91
N VAL A 148 -9.56 -9.68 3.77
CA VAL A 148 -8.93 -10.78 3.06
C VAL A 148 -9.83 -11.35 1.98
N SER A 149 -9.31 -11.39 0.79
CA SER A 149 -9.99 -11.96 -0.37
C SER A 149 -10.24 -13.47 -0.22
N TYR A 150 -9.48 -14.17 0.62
CA TYR A 150 -9.59 -15.61 0.79
C TYR A 150 -10.82 -16.05 1.62
N THR A 151 -11.53 -15.16 2.27
CA THR A 151 -12.84 -15.51 2.87
C THR A 151 -13.88 -15.91 1.82
N HIS A 152 -13.63 -15.61 0.56
CA HIS A 152 -14.49 -15.95 -0.58
C HIS A 152 -13.85 -16.91 -1.58
N LEU A 153 -12.61 -17.33 -1.34
CA LEU A 153 -11.96 -18.36 -2.12
C LEU A 153 -12.48 -19.72 -1.63
N THR A 154 -13.53 -20.22 -2.28
CA THR A 154 -13.79 -21.65 -2.28
C THR A 154 -12.65 -22.31 -3.05
N LEU A 155 -11.75 -22.95 -2.34
CA LEU A 155 -10.78 -23.85 -2.98
C LEU A 155 -11.54 -24.97 -3.64
N PRO A 156 -11.17 -25.35 -4.88
CA PRO A 156 -11.81 -26.45 -5.59
C PRO A 156 -11.62 -27.79 -4.87
#